data_ac9111b24c3f032fe763fc7a2636f561
#
_entry.id   ac9111b24c3f032fe763fc7a2636f561
#
_cell.length_a   1.000
_cell.length_b   1.000
_cell.length_c   1.000
_cell.angle_alpha   90.00
_cell.angle_beta   90.00
_cell.angle_gamma   90.00
#
_symmetry.space_group_name_H-M   'P 1'
#
loop_
_entity.id
_entity.type
_entity.pdbx_description
1 polymer ?
#
loop_
_entity_poly.entity_id
_entity_poly.type
_entity_poly.pdbx_seq_one_letter_code
_entity_poly.pdbx_strand_id
1 'polypeptide(L)'
;MAQSLAEKTPNSFLANQFDNPANALAHYATTGPEIWEQTNGQVDAVVAGVGSGGTVAGLAKFFKEKSPHIDIVVADPVGSIMADAVKTGEDAYNGGSWLVEGIGEDFVPNNIDLNQLDDAETVPDKEAFAIVKTLLREEGILAGSSSGTLIGAAVRWCQRQTEPKTVVSFVCDTGNKYLSKAFN
;
A
#
# COMPACT_ATOMS: atom_id res chain seq x y z
N MET A 1 9.39 -9.27 -20.92
CA MET A 1 10.88 -9.31 -21.01
C MET A 1 11.51 -10.26 -19.99
N ALA A 2 11.29 -10.12 -18.68
CA ALA A 2 11.88 -10.96 -17.62
C ALA A 2 11.59 -12.46 -17.82
N GLN A 3 10.34 -12.85 -18.11
CA GLN A 3 9.96 -14.23 -18.36
C GLN A 3 10.72 -14.84 -19.54
N SER A 4 10.75 -14.13 -20.69
CA SER A 4 11.52 -14.60 -21.87
C SER A 4 13.02 -14.70 -21.62
N LEU A 5 13.57 -13.88 -20.72
CA LEU A 5 14.97 -13.96 -20.31
C LEU A 5 15.21 -15.18 -19.42
N ALA A 6 14.33 -15.44 -18.46
CA ALA A 6 14.42 -16.61 -17.60
C ALA A 6 14.35 -17.92 -18.38
N GLU A 7 13.42 -18.02 -19.35
CA GLU A 7 13.28 -19.19 -20.24
C GLU A 7 14.55 -19.50 -21.05
N LYS A 8 15.34 -18.47 -21.41
CA LYS A 8 16.54 -18.58 -22.23
C LYS A 8 17.84 -18.70 -21.43
N THR A 9 17.77 -18.50 -20.12
CA THR A 9 18.97 -18.47 -19.26
C THR A 9 19.01 -19.73 -18.37
N PRO A 10 19.93 -20.67 -18.59
CA PRO A 10 20.05 -21.85 -17.74
C PRO A 10 20.27 -21.48 -16.27
N ASN A 11 19.69 -22.24 -15.36
CA ASN A 11 19.79 -22.03 -13.90
C ASN A 11 19.30 -20.66 -13.41
N SER A 12 18.44 -19.97 -14.16
CA SER A 12 17.79 -18.73 -13.73
C SER A 12 16.52 -19.04 -12.93
N PHE A 13 16.12 -18.10 -12.09
CA PHE A 13 14.87 -18.13 -11.35
C PHE A 13 14.15 -16.78 -11.46
N LEU A 14 12.89 -16.80 -11.87
CA LEU A 14 12.02 -15.62 -11.88
C LEU A 14 11.10 -15.65 -10.66
N ALA A 15 11.30 -14.73 -9.72
CA ALA A 15 10.48 -14.64 -8.52
C ALA A 15 9.02 -14.27 -8.81
N ASN A 16 8.78 -13.54 -9.91
CA ASN A 16 7.45 -13.14 -10.41
C ASN A 16 6.55 -12.54 -9.33
N GLN A 17 7.01 -11.47 -8.68
CA GLN A 17 6.37 -10.90 -7.49
C GLN A 17 4.91 -10.46 -7.65
N PHE A 18 4.46 -10.19 -8.87
CA PHE A 18 3.07 -9.78 -9.15
C PHE A 18 2.08 -10.95 -9.18
N ASP A 19 2.58 -12.18 -9.40
CA ASP A 19 1.74 -13.38 -9.53
C ASP A 19 2.08 -14.46 -8.49
N ASN A 20 3.24 -14.35 -7.84
CA ASN A 20 3.70 -15.36 -6.91
C ASN A 20 2.96 -15.25 -5.56
N PRO A 21 2.15 -16.25 -5.17
CA PRO A 21 1.39 -16.19 -3.92
C PRO A 21 2.28 -16.15 -2.66
N ALA A 22 3.54 -16.56 -2.75
CA ALA A 22 4.49 -16.43 -1.65
C ALA A 22 4.70 -14.99 -1.19
N ASN A 23 4.47 -14.01 -2.07
CA ASN A 23 4.52 -12.58 -1.75
C ASN A 23 3.45 -12.23 -0.69
N ALA A 24 2.19 -12.54 -0.96
CA ALA A 24 1.09 -12.31 -0.01
C ALA A 24 1.22 -13.18 1.25
N LEU A 25 1.63 -14.46 1.08
CA LEU A 25 1.81 -15.39 2.21
C LEU A 25 2.88 -14.91 3.20
N ALA A 26 3.94 -14.25 2.74
CA ALA A 26 4.95 -13.69 3.63
C ALA A 26 4.33 -12.66 4.59
N HIS A 27 3.55 -11.72 4.07
CA HIS A 27 2.89 -10.69 4.89
C HIS A 27 1.78 -11.27 5.78
N TYR A 28 1.05 -12.26 5.29
CA TYR A 28 0.07 -13.00 6.08
C TYR A 28 0.72 -13.70 7.30
N ALA A 29 1.88 -14.33 7.09
CA ALA A 29 2.56 -15.09 8.12
C ALA A 29 3.43 -14.26 9.08
N THR A 30 3.79 -13.03 8.71
CA THR A 30 4.72 -12.20 9.49
C THR A 30 4.13 -10.83 9.83
N THR A 31 3.91 -9.97 8.85
CA THR A 31 3.49 -8.57 9.04
C THR A 31 2.13 -8.46 9.74
N GLY A 32 1.16 -9.26 9.32
CA GLY A 32 -0.16 -9.29 9.94
C GLY A 32 -0.13 -9.68 11.43
N PRO A 33 0.48 -10.82 11.80
CA PRO A 33 0.67 -11.22 13.19
C PRO A 33 1.42 -10.19 14.03
N GLU A 34 2.49 -9.58 13.50
CA GLU A 34 3.28 -8.57 14.19
C GLU A 34 2.43 -7.33 14.53
N ILE A 35 1.68 -6.80 13.57
CA ILE A 35 0.77 -5.67 13.82
C ILE A 35 -0.28 -6.05 14.86
N TRP A 36 -0.88 -7.23 14.74
CA TRP A 36 -1.89 -7.72 15.68
C TRP A 36 -1.37 -7.80 17.11
N GLU A 37 -0.16 -8.31 17.29
CA GLU A 37 0.49 -8.41 18.59
C GLU A 37 0.84 -7.03 19.17
N GLN A 38 1.47 -6.15 18.37
CA GLN A 38 1.88 -4.81 18.80
C GLN A 38 0.70 -3.91 19.18
N THR A 39 -0.46 -4.12 18.56
CA THR A 39 -1.68 -3.37 18.87
C THR A 39 -2.60 -4.05 19.88
N ASN A 40 -2.21 -5.23 20.40
CA ASN A 40 -3.08 -6.08 21.22
C ASN A 40 -4.44 -6.36 20.56
N GLY A 41 -4.46 -6.49 19.23
CA GLY A 41 -5.67 -6.69 18.44
C GLY A 41 -6.60 -5.48 18.34
N GLN A 42 -6.18 -4.33 18.84
CA GLN A 42 -6.97 -3.08 18.80
C GLN A 42 -6.64 -2.30 17.52
N VAL A 43 -7.17 -2.77 16.40
CA VAL A 43 -7.03 -2.16 15.07
C VAL A 43 -8.41 -2.01 14.46
N ASP A 44 -8.74 -0.81 14.01
CA ASP A 44 -9.98 -0.53 13.27
C ASP A 44 -9.74 -0.51 11.76
N ALA A 45 -8.55 -0.04 11.32
CA ALA A 45 -8.18 -0.04 9.92
C ALA A 45 -6.68 -0.23 9.70
N VAL A 46 -6.35 -0.86 8.56
CA VAL A 46 -4.98 -0.94 8.06
C VAL A 46 -4.91 -0.25 6.70
N VAL A 47 -4.04 0.76 6.58
CA VAL A 47 -3.87 1.55 5.36
C VAL A 47 -2.56 1.18 4.70
N ALA A 48 -2.58 0.66 3.49
CA ALA A 48 -1.41 0.23 2.75
C ALA A 48 -1.52 0.58 1.26
N GLY A 49 -0.39 0.70 0.58
CA GLY A 49 -0.33 0.97 -0.86
C GLY A 49 -0.16 -0.32 -1.67
N VAL A 50 -0.54 -0.25 -2.94
CA VAL A 50 -0.40 -1.34 -3.90
C VAL A 50 0.73 -1.04 -4.89
N GLY A 51 1.78 -1.86 -4.87
CA GLY A 51 2.69 -2.11 -5.97
C GLY A 51 2.39 -3.53 -6.47
N SER A 52 3.21 -4.54 -6.13
CA SER A 52 2.90 -5.94 -6.49
C SER A 52 1.69 -6.55 -5.77
N GLY A 53 1.07 -5.82 -4.86
CA GLY A 53 -0.12 -6.24 -4.13
C GLY A 53 0.13 -7.17 -2.93
N GLY A 54 1.33 -7.68 -2.75
CA GLY A 54 1.61 -8.70 -1.73
C GLY A 54 1.32 -8.25 -0.30
N THR A 55 1.70 -7.02 0.06
CA THR A 55 1.47 -6.48 1.39
C THR A 55 -0.03 -6.37 1.68
N VAL A 56 -0.77 -5.70 0.80
CA VAL A 56 -2.22 -5.50 0.98
C VAL A 56 -2.96 -6.83 1.01
N ALA A 57 -2.66 -7.74 0.08
CA ALA A 57 -3.31 -9.05 0.01
C ALA A 57 -3.05 -9.92 1.26
N GLY A 58 -1.80 -9.96 1.73
CA GLY A 58 -1.45 -10.72 2.94
C GLY A 58 -2.11 -10.15 4.19
N LEU A 59 -2.14 -8.82 4.32
CA LEU A 59 -2.80 -8.14 5.44
C LEU A 59 -4.32 -8.29 5.37
N ALA A 60 -4.94 -8.11 4.21
CA ALA A 60 -6.36 -8.30 4.01
C ALA A 60 -6.79 -9.69 4.46
N LYS A 61 -6.15 -10.72 3.96
CA LYS A 61 -6.42 -12.10 4.36
C LYS A 61 -6.28 -12.29 5.88
N PHE A 62 -5.18 -11.83 6.48
CA PHE A 62 -4.93 -12.02 7.91
C PHE A 62 -5.97 -11.31 8.77
N PHE A 63 -6.23 -10.03 8.51
CA PHE A 63 -7.13 -9.24 9.33
C PHE A 63 -8.60 -9.63 9.15
N LYS A 64 -9.04 -9.99 7.93
CA LYS A 64 -10.40 -10.49 7.72
C LYS A 64 -10.66 -11.83 8.40
N GLU A 65 -9.65 -12.69 8.52
CA GLU A 65 -9.76 -13.92 9.34
C GLU A 65 -9.81 -13.63 10.85
N LYS A 66 -9.17 -12.55 11.31
CA LYS A 66 -9.21 -12.14 12.74
C LYS A 66 -10.50 -11.44 13.09
N SER A 67 -10.89 -10.45 12.30
CA SER A 67 -12.12 -9.67 12.47
C SER A 67 -12.56 -9.06 11.13
N PRO A 68 -13.70 -9.46 10.57
CA PRO A 68 -14.23 -8.90 9.33
C PRO A 68 -14.50 -7.38 9.38
N HIS A 69 -14.57 -6.81 10.60
CA HIS A 69 -14.85 -5.38 10.81
C HIS A 69 -13.62 -4.48 10.70
N ILE A 70 -12.42 -5.05 10.58
CA ILE A 70 -11.20 -4.26 10.37
C ILE A 70 -11.16 -3.84 8.90
N ASP A 71 -11.14 -2.53 8.66
CA ASP A 71 -11.09 -1.99 7.31
C ASP A 71 -9.69 -2.12 6.70
N ILE A 72 -9.63 -2.63 5.48
CA ILE A 72 -8.43 -2.65 4.65
C ILE A 72 -8.57 -1.55 3.61
N VAL A 73 -7.76 -0.51 3.77
CA VAL A 73 -7.84 0.71 2.98
C VAL A 73 -6.63 0.83 2.05
N VAL A 74 -6.89 0.99 0.77
CA VAL A 74 -5.84 1.22 -0.23
C VAL A 74 -5.49 2.69 -0.30
N ALA A 75 -4.21 3.02 -0.07
CA ALA A 75 -3.65 4.33 -0.34
C ALA A 75 -3.09 4.35 -1.77
N ASP A 76 -3.59 5.26 -2.60
CA ASP A 76 -3.31 5.26 -4.03
C ASP A 76 -2.88 6.65 -4.52
N PRO A 77 -1.81 6.79 -5.34
CA PRO A 77 -1.48 8.07 -5.94
C PRO A 77 -2.50 8.45 -7.02
N VAL A 78 -2.81 9.72 -7.14
CA VAL A 78 -3.64 10.22 -8.25
C VAL A 78 -2.97 9.86 -9.59
N GLY A 79 -3.72 9.18 -10.45
CA GLY A 79 -3.24 8.68 -11.75
C GLY A 79 -3.10 7.15 -11.79
N SER A 80 -3.00 6.48 -10.65
CA SER A 80 -3.14 5.02 -10.55
C SER A 80 -4.62 4.62 -10.63
N ILE A 81 -4.88 3.37 -11.00
CA ILE A 81 -6.25 2.84 -11.15
C ILE A 81 -6.76 2.12 -9.89
N MET A 82 -5.89 1.87 -8.91
CA MET A 82 -6.23 0.97 -7.81
C MET A 82 -7.39 1.45 -6.96
N ALA A 83 -7.47 2.77 -6.68
CA ALA A 83 -8.57 3.31 -5.89
C ALA A 83 -9.93 3.17 -6.62
N ASP A 84 -9.95 3.35 -7.93
CA ASP A 84 -11.17 3.16 -8.72
C ASP A 84 -11.54 1.68 -8.79
N ALA A 85 -10.56 0.79 -9.00
CA ALA A 85 -10.78 -0.67 -9.00
C ALA A 85 -11.38 -1.17 -7.67
N VAL A 86 -10.89 -0.68 -6.52
CA VAL A 86 -11.47 -1.02 -5.20
C VAL A 86 -12.91 -0.53 -5.08
N LYS A 87 -13.22 0.69 -5.53
CA LYS A 87 -14.55 1.29 -5.41
C LYS A 87 -15.59 0.71 -6.36
N THR A 88 -15.16 0.29 -7.55
CA THR A 88 -16.07 -0.23 -8.59
C THR A 88 -16.13 -1.75 -8.65
N GLY A 89 -15.11 -2.44 -8.13
CA GLY A 89 -14.92 -3.88 -8.30
C GLY A 89 -14.45 -4.30 -9.69
N GLU A 90 -14.10 -3.32 -10.54
CA GLU A 90 -13.69 -3.55 -11.93
C GLU A 90 -12.30 -2.97 -12.20
N ASP A 91 -11.57 -3.60 -13.11
CA ASP A 91 -10.30 -3.10 -13.62
C ASP A 91 -10.57 -1.88 -14.53
N ALA A 92 -10.47 -0.69 -13.97
CA ALA A 92 -10.75 0.56 -14.67
C ALA A 92 -9.52 1.03 -15.46
N TYR A 93 -9.62 1.12 -16.77
CA TYR A 93 -8.54 1.54 -17.66
C TYR A 93 -8.59 3.04 -17.98
N ASN A 94 -8.18 3.88 -17.03
CA ASN A 94 -7.97 5.32 -17.27
C ASN A 94 -6.77 5.84 -16.45
N GLY A 95 -5.69 5.06 -16.39
CA GLY A 95 -4.47 5.42 -15.71
C GLY A 95 -3.82 6.69 -16.26
N GLY A 96 -3.26 7.50 -15.37
CA GLY A 96 -2.47 8.68 -15.66
C GLY A 96 -0.98 8.45 -15.36
N SER A 97 -0.34 9.46 -14.80
CA SER A 97 1.05 9.39 -14.33
C SER A 97 1.15 9.98 -12.93
N TRP A 98 2.06 9.44 -12.15
CA TRP A 98 2.37 9.93 -10.80
C TRP A 98 3.88 9.95 -10.57
N LEU A 99 4.30 10.64 -9.51
CA LEU A 99 5.70 10.83 -9.14
C LEU A 99 6.10 10.03 -7.90
N VAL A 100 5.15 9.59 -7.10
CA VAL A 100 5.38 8.69 -5.96
C VAL A 100 5.92 7.36 -6.46
N GLU A 101 6.91 6.80 -5.77
CA GLU A 101 7.56 5.55 -6.18
C GLU A 101 7.14 4.38 -5.29
N GLY A 102 7.06 3.18 -5.87
CA GLY A 102 6.82 1.92 -5.17
C GLY A 102 5.36 1.54 -4.95
N ILE A 103 4.43 2.43 -5.25
CA ILE A 103 2.99 2.19 -5.23
C ILE A 103 2.32 2.87 -6.43
N GLY A 104 1.10 2.45 -6.71
CA GLY A 104 0.34 2.88 -7.88
C GLY A 104 0.58 1.94 -9.06
N GLU A 105 -0.50 1.54 -9.72
CA GLU A 105 -0.47 0.61 -10.85
C GLU A 105 -1.47 1.04 -11.92
N ASP A 106 -1.25 0.58 -13.15
CA ASP A 106 -2.14 0.74 -14.31
C ASP A 106 -2.93 -0.55 -14.64
N PHE A 107 -2.85 -1.53 -13.74
CA PHE A 107 -3.60 -2.80 -13.76
C PHE A 107 -3.80 -3.30 -12.33
N VAL A 108 -4.74 -4.22 -12.12
CA VAL A 108 -4.91 -4.91 -10.82
C VAL A 108 -3.97 -6.10 -10.75
N PRO A 109 -2.98 -6.11 -9.82
CA PRO A 109 -2.08 -7.27 -9.66
C PRO A 109 -2.84 -8.55 -9.30
N ASN A 110 -2.42 -9.69 -9.84
CA ASN A 110 -3.05 -11.00 -9.59
C ASN A 110 -3.01 -11.44 -8.12
N ASN A 111 -2.14 -10.82 -7.30
CA ASN A 111 -2.12 -11.06 -5.85
C ASN A 111 -3.33 -10.46 -5.12
N ILE A 112 -4.03 -9.49 -5.72
CA ILE A 112 -5.12 -8.74 -5.10
C ILE A 112 -6.47 -9.45 -5.33
N ASP A 113 -7.22 -9.63 -4.25
CA ASP A 113 -8.65 -9.91 -4.28
C ASP A 113 -9.39 -8.64 -3.84
N LEU A 114 -10.00 -7.94 -4.79
CA LEU A 114 -10.72 -6.68 -4.55
C LEU A 114 -11.85 -6.84 -3.53
N ASN A 115 -12.45 -8.03 -3.40
CA ASN A 115 -13.52 -8.29 -2.44
C ASN A 115 -13.06 -8.30 -0.97
N GLN A 116 -11.75 -8.33 -0.72
CA GLN A 116 -11.19 -8.24 0.63
C GLN A 116 -10.76 -6.83 1.02
N LEU A 117 -10.97 -5.85 0.13
CA LEU A 117 -10.62 -4.45 0.33
C LEU A 117 -11.90 -3.65 0.59
N ASP A 118 -11.88 -2.79 1.61
CA ASP A 118 -13.10 -2.11 2.06
C ASP A 118 -13.21 -0.69 1.52
N ASP A 119 -12.07 -0.01 1.32
CA ASP A 119 -12.05 1.38 0.90
C ASP A 119 -10.74 1.75 0.21
N ALA A 120 -10.71 2.91 -0.43
CA ALA A 120 -9.50 3.46 -1.04
C ALA A 120 -9.52 4.99 -1.03
N GLU A 121 -8.33 5.57 -0.78
CA GLU A 121 -8.11 7.01 -0.77
C GLU A 121 -7.02 7.39 -1.78
N THR A 122 -7.34 8.35 -2.65
CA THR A 122 -6.36 8.91 -3.58
C THR A 122 -5.67 10.12 -2.98
N VAL A 123 -4.33 10.17 -3.10
CA VAL A 123 -3.50 11.27 -2.59
C VAL A 123 -2.65 11.84 -3.72
N PRO A 124 -2.72 13.15 -4.00
CA PRO A 124 -1.86 13.79 -5.00
C PRO A 124 -0.38 13.77 -4.58
N ASP A 125 0.54 13.64 -5.55
CA ASP A 125 1.99 13.67 -5.32
C ASP A 125 2.45 14.87 -4.47
N LYS A 126 1.92 16.06 -4.79
CA LYS A 126 2.26 17.30 -4.04
C LYS A 126 1.94 17.17 -2.55
N GLU A 127 0.82 16.56 -2.23
CA GLU A 127 0.41 16.33 -0.84
C GLU A 127 1.27 15.27 -0.18
N ALA A 128 1.53 14.14 -0.86
CA ALA A 128 2.41 13.09 -0.37
C ALA A 128 3.81 13.64 -0.04
N PHE A 129 4.39 14.47 -0.92
CA PHE A 129 5.70 15.12 -0.66
C PHE A 129 5.64 16.16 0.48
N ALA A 130 4.53 16.86 0.65
CA ALA A 130 4.36 17.77 1.80
C ALA A 130 4.29 17.01 3.12
N ILE A 131 3.59 15.88 3.14
CA ILE A 131 3.45 15.01 4.32
C ILE A 131 4.82 14.46 4.76
N VAL A 132 5.66 13.94 3.84
CA VAL A 132 6.98 13.42 4.24
C VAL A 132 7.91 14.52 4.78
N LYS A 133 7.78 15.76 4.28
CA LYS A 133 8.50 16.92 4.88
C LYS A 133 7.98 17.23 6.29
N THR A 134 6.68 17.15 6.50
CA THR A 134 6.08 17.36 7.82
C THR A 134 6.50 16.26 8.80
N LEU A 135 6.50 14.99 8.38
CA LEU A 135 7.00 13.87 9.20
C LEU A 135 8.45 14.08 9.63
N LEU A 136 9.31 14.53 8.72
CA LEU A 136 10.70 14.81 9.07
C LEU A 136 10.80 15.95 10.08
N ARG A 137 10.02 17.03 9.89
CA ARG A 137 10.11 18.22 10.72
C ARG A 137 9.50 18.05 12.11
N GLU A 138 8.33 17.40 12.19
CA GLU A 138 7.55 17.29 13.44
C GLU A 138 7.88 16.02 14.21
N GLU A 139 8.15 14.90 13.50
CA GLU A 139 8.32 13.59 14.13
C GLU A 139 9.77 13.04 14.00
N GLY A 140 10.64 13.73 13.26
CA GLY A 140 12.02 13.27 13.03
C GLY A 140 12.12 12.03 12.13
N ILE A 141 11.05 11.71 11.37
CA ILE A 141 10.98 10.50 10.53
C ILE A 141 11.31 10.88 9.08
N LEU A 142 12.47 10.43 8.58
CA LEU A 142 12.86 10.59 7.19
C LEU A 142 12.26 9.46 6.34
N ALA A 143 11.05 9.67 5.86
CA ALA A 143 10.26 8.71 5.10
C ALA A 143 10.35 8.91 3.58
N GLY A 144 10.18 7.83 2.79
CA GLY A 144 10.06 7.89 1.34
C GLY A 144 8.68 8.36 0.86
N SER A 145 8.57 8.63 -0.44
CA SER A 145 7.41 9.27 -1.04
C SER A 145 6.09 8.50 -0.85
N SER A 146 6.12 7.18 -0.97
CA SER A 146 4.95 6.32 -0.75
C SER A 146 4.39 6.43 0.67
N SER A 147 5.26 6.60 1.68
CA SER A 147 4.82 6.82 3.06
C SER A 147 3.93 8.07 3.20
N GLY A 148 4.23 9.13 2.43
CA GLY A 148 3.39 10.31 2.39
C GLY A 148 1.99 10.04 1.85
N THR A 149 1.88 9.22 0.81
CA THR A 149 0.59 8.77 0.27
C THR A 149 -0.20 7.96 1.31
N LEU A 150 0.47 6.98 1.94
CA LEU A 150 -0.17 6.13 2.94
C LEU A 150 -0.69 6.93 4.14
N ILE A 151 0.11 7.85 4.65
CA ILE A 151 -0.27 8.68 5.81
C ILE A 151 -1.36 9.68 5.41
N GLY A 152 -1.29 10.27 4.21
CA GLY A 152 -2.35 11.12 3.69
C GLY A 152 -3.69 10.39 3.58
N ALA A 153 -3.66 9.18 3.06
CA ALA A 153 -4.84 8.31 2.98
C ALA A 153 -5.39 7.96 4.38
N ALA A 154 -4.50 7.60 5.32
CA ALA A 154 -4.90 7.29 6.70
C ALA A 154 -5.57 8.49 7.38
N VAL A 155 -5.01 9.69 7.23
CA VAL A 155 -5.60 10.91 7.78
C VAL A 155 -6.98 11.19 7.17
N ARG A 156 -7.15 11.06 5.86
CA ARG A 156 -8.44 11.25 5.19
C ARG A 156 -9.48 10.24 5.65
N TRP A 157 -9.09 8.98 5.78
CA TRP A 157 -9.96 7.93 6.31
C TRP A 157 -10.39 8.27 7.75
N CYS A 158 -9.46 8.65 8.64
CA CYS A 158 -9.77 9.08 10.01
C CYS A 158 -10.73 10.27 10.08
N GLN A 159 -10.57 11.26 9.22
CA GLN A 159 -11.41 12.46 9.19
C GLN A 159 -12.87 12.18 8.86
N ARG A 160 -13.18 11.04 8.24
CA ARG A 160 -14.55 10.61 7.94
C ARG A 160 -15.20 9.83 9.08
N GLN A 161 -14.43 9.46 10.10
CA GLN A 161 -14.96 8.70 11.23
C GLN A 161 -15.65 9.63 12.24
N THR A 162 -16.70 9.13 12.88
CA THR A 162 -17.43 9.85 13.93
C THR A 162 -16.91 9.55 15.33
N GLU A 163 -16.13 8.48 15.48
CA GLU A 163 -15.56 8.01 16.74
C GLU A 163 -14.06 7.85 16.60
N PRO A 164 -13.29 7.96 17.69
CA PRO A 164 -11.86 7.67 17.67
C PRO A 164 -11.56 6.26 17.17
N LYS A 165 -10.54 6.13 16.28
CA LYS A 165 -10.16 4.89 15.64
C LYS A 165 -8.66 4.64 15.77
N THR A 166 -8.29 3.36 15.89
CA THR A 166 -6.90 2.91 15.83
C THR A 166 -6.57 2.50 14.40
N VAL A 167 -5.72 3.27 13.73
CA VAL A 167 -5.34 3.05 12.35
C VAL A 167 -3.84 2.74 12.26
N VAL A 168 -3.51 1.67 11.55
CA VAL A 168 -2.12 1.29 11.28
C VAL A 168 -1.78 1.64 9.84
N SER A 169 -0.62 2.26 9.64
CA SER A 169 -0.05 2.52 8.34
C SER A 169 1.47 2.31 8.36
N PHE A 170 2.16 2.49 7.23
CA PHE A 170 3.56 2.13 7.08
C PHE A 170 4.44 3.32 6.72
N VAL A 171 5.63 3.34 7.32
CA VAL A 171 6.78 4.04 6.77
C VAL A 171 7.52 3.04 5.89
N CYS A 172 7.23 3.08 4.57
CA CYS A 172 7.60 2.02 3.63
C CYS A 172 9.11 1.90 3.42
N ASP A 173 9.78 3.04 3.28
CA ASP A 173 11.23 3.12 3.13
C ASP A 173 11.77 4.48 3.57
N THR A 174 13.11 4.61 3.52
CA THR A 174 13.80 5.83 3.91
C THR A 174 13.78 6.91 2.82
N GLY A 175 13.61 8.17 3.22
CA GLY A 175 13.70 9.34 2.36
C GLY A 175 15.06 9.59 1.70
N ASN A 176 16.13 8.88 2.11
CA ASN A 176 17.47 9.03 1.53
C ASN A 176 17.52 8.84 0.01
N LYS A 177 16.61 8.04 -0.55
CA LYS A 177 16.50 7.80 -1.99
C LYS A 177 15.83 8.95 -2.75
N TYR A 178 15.16 9.87 -2.03
CA TYR A 178 14.24 10.87 -2.60
C TYR A 178 14.66 12.31 -2.28
N LEU A 179 15.90 12.55 -1.84
CA LEU A 179 16.36 13.85 -1.38
C LEU A 179 16.18 14.95 -2.45
N SER A 180 16.52 14.66 -3.70
CA SER A 180 16.37 15.60 -4.82
C SER A 180 14.92 15.76 -5.32
N LYS A 181 14.02 14.86 -4.96
CA LYS A 181 12.65 14.81 -5.44
C LYS A 181 11.64 15.33 -4.41
N ALA A 182 11.71 14.78 -3.21
CA ALA A 182 10.75 15.07 -2.15
C ALA A 182 11.20 16.16 -1.18
N PHE A 183 12.53 16.36 -1.00
CA PHE A 183 13.08 17.26 0.03
C PHE A 183 13.80 18.48 -0.53
N ASN A 184 13.69 18.73 -1.82
CA ASN A 184 14.27 19.87 -2.50
C ASN A 184 13.34 21.09 -2.45
#